data_da0d64e364b528ca13f8bf41778ee4d0
#
_entry.id   da0d64e364b528ca13f8bf41778ee4d0
#
_cell.length_a   1.000
_cell.length_b   1.000
_cell.length_c   1.000
_cell.angle_alpha   90.00
_cell.angle_beta   90.00
_cell.angle_gamma   90.00
#
_symmetry.space_group_name_H-M   'P 1'
#
loop_
_entity.id
_entity.type
_entity.pdbx_description
1 polymer ?
#
loop_
_entity_poly.entity_id
_entity_poly.type
_entity_poly.pdbx_seq_one_letter_code
_entity_poly.pdbx_strand_id
1 'polypeptide(L)'
;MVFVAEPKSENLTDLSSMVDKFDADVGFAQDPDADRLAVVDETGFYFGEEYTLVLAAHRWLEDHPDTSVATNLSTSRMIDDVAKEYDCTTWRSAVGEANVANAMKEHGCTIGGEGNGGIILPTVCW
;
A
#
# COMPACT_ATOMS: atom_id res chain seq x y z
N MET A 1 18.36 -11.92 -9.33
CA MET A 1 17.42 -10.89 -8.86
C MET A 1 18.15 -9.55 -8.83
N VAL A 2 17.59 -8.54 -9.46
CA VAL A 2 18.14 -7.18 -9.43
C VAL A 2 17.43 -6.41 -8.34
N PHE A 3 18.17 -5.90 -7.36
CA PHE A 3 17.62 -5.04 -6.32
C PHE A 3 17.70 -3.59 -6.74
N VAL A 4 16.60 -2.87 -6.62
CA VAL A 4 16.55 -1.43 -6.82
C VAL A 4 16.20 -0.74 -5.51
N ALA A 5 16.72 0.47 -5.31
CA ALA A 5 16.57 1.19 -4.04
C ALA A 5 15.12 1.58 -3.75
N GLU A 6 14.35 1.87 -4.80
CA GLU A 6 12.94 2.24 -4.67
C GLU A 6 12.13 1.61 -5.80
N PRO A 7 10.97 1.01 -5.51
CA PRO A 7 10.12 0.37 -6.51
C PRO A 7 9.33 1.42 -7.33
N LYS A 8 10.02 2.19 -8.14
CA LYS A 8 9.44 3.17 -9.06
C LYS A 8 9.35 2.61 -10.47
N SER A 9 8.52 3.23 -11.32
CA SER A 9 8.28 2.77 -12.69
C SER A 9 9.56 2.60 -13.51
N GLU A 10 10.53 3.50 -13.36
CA GLU A 10 11.83 3.41 -14.06
C GLU A 10 12.66 2.19 -13.61
N ASN A 11 12.41 1.67 -12.41
CA ASN A 11 13.10 0.53 -11.82
C ASN A 11 12.31 -0.77 -11.95
N LEU A 12 11.12 -0.74 -12.55
CA LEU A 12 10.20 -1.87 -12.63
C LEU A 12 10.02 -2.40 -14.05
N THR A 13 10.78 -1.89 -15.02
CA THR A 13 10.70 -2.31 -16.43
C THR A 13 10.92 -3.81 -16.58
N ASP A 14 11.88 -4.37 -15.85
CA ASP A 14 12.19 -5.81 -15.90
C ASP A 14 11.03 -6.65 -15.35
N LEU A 15 10.41 -6.20 -14.24
CA LEU A 15 9.25 -6.88 -13.67
C LEU A 15 8.06 -6.86 -14.63
N SER A 16 7.78 -5.70 -15.24
CA SER A 16 6.71 -5.55 -16.22
C SER A 16 6.91 -6.49 -17.41
N SER A 17 8.16 -6.58 -17.91
CA SER A 17 8.52 -7.49 -18.99
C SER A 17 8.36 -8.96 -18.60
N MET A 18 8.70 -9.31 -17.36
CA MET A 18 8.56 -10.68 -16.86
C MET A 18 7.09 -11.08 -16.70
N VAL A 19 6.24 -10.18 -16.21
CA VAL A 19 4.80 -10.42 -16.12
C VAL A 19 4.22 -10.75 -17.48
N ASP A 20 4.57 -9.95 -18.50
CA ASP A 20 4.12 -10.19 -19.87
C ASP A 20 4.68 -11.51 -20.43
N LYS A 21 5.98 -11.74 -20.28
CA LYS A 21 6.65 -12.92 -20.81
C LYS A 21 6.14 -14.24 -20.24
N PHE A 22 5.84 -14.28 -18.95
CA PHE A 22 5.40 -15.48 -18.25
C PHE A 22 3.88 -15.57 -18.11
N ASP A 23 3.14 -14.64 -18.69
CA ASP A 23 1.67 -14.56 -18.60
C ASP A 23 1.20 -14.62 -17.14
N ALA A 24 1.89 -13.88 -16.28
CA ALA A 24 1.58 -13.84 -14.87
C ALA A 24 0.33 -12.98 -14.60
N ASP A 25 -0.41 -13.32 -13.57
CA ASP A 25 -1.60 -12.58 -13.16
C ASP A 25 -1.25 -11.25 -12.48
N VAL A 26 -0.11 -11.21 -11.80
CA VAL A 26 0.35 -10.05 -11.03
C VAL A 26 1.87 -10.12 -10.84
N GLY A 27 2.50 -8.96 -10.72
CA GLY A 27 3.91 -8.85 -10.35
C GLY A 27 4.08 -8.02 -9.09
N PHE A 28 4.99 -8.42 -8.23
CA PHE A 28 5.34 -7.69 -7.02
C PHE A 28 6.82 -7.38 -6.97
N ALA A 29 7.15 -6.19 -6.48
CA ALA A 29 8.53 -5.79 -6.19
C ALA A 29 8.62 -5.17 -4.81
N GLN A 30 9.59 -5.59 -4.03
CA GLN A 30 9.91 -5.01 -2.73
C GLN A 30 11.20 -4.21 -2.82
N ASP A 31 11.35 -3.20 -1.98
CA ASP A 31 12.62 -2.51 -1.81
C ASP A 31 13.60 -3.36 -0.97
N PRO A 32 14.88 -2.94 -0.83
CA PRO A 32 15.87 -3.71 -0.09
C PRO A 32 15.53 -3.98 1.38
N ASP A 33 14.81 -3.06 2.02
CA ASP A 33 14.38 -3.19 3.42
C ASP A 33 13.08 -4.01 3.55
N ALA A 34 12.44 -4.34 2.42
CA ALA A 34 11.18 -5.10 2.35
C ALA A 34 10.03 -4.45 3.12
N ASP A 35 10.02 -3.12 3.24
CA ASP A 35 8.96 -2.35 3.90
C ASP A 35 8.04 -1.62 2.93
N ARG A 36 8.35 -1.66 1.62
CA ARG A 36 7.55 -1.07 0.54
C ARG A 36 7.29 -2.11 -0.54
N LEU A 37 6.08 -2.10 -1.07
CA LEU A 37 5.66 -3.00 -2.13
C LEU A 37 5.11 -2.23 -3.32
N ALA A 38 5.58 -2.56 -4.51
CA ALA A 38 5.02 -2.10 -5.78
C ALA A 38 4.27 -3.24 -6.45
N VAL A 39 3.20 -2.91 -7.17
CA VAL A 39 2.32 -3.88 -7.83
C VAL A 39 2.24 -3.59 -9.32
N VAL A 40 2.42 -4.62 -10.12
CA VAL A 40 2.26 -4.60 -11.59
C VAL A 40 1.14 -5.56 -11.94
N ASP A 41 0.20 -5.13 -12.79
CA ASP A 41 -0.93 -5.97 -13.20
C ASP A 41 -0.55 -7.00 -14.26
N GLU A 42 -1.53 -7.80 -14.69
CA GLU A 42 -1.34 -8.85 -15.69
C GLU A 42 -0.91 -8.33 -17.06
N THR A 43 -1.11 -7.04 -17.33
CA THR A 43 -0.67 -6.41 -18.59
C THR A 43 0.75 -5.82 -18.52
N GLY A 44 1.39 -5.91 -17.34
CA GLY A 44 2.67 -5.27 -17.07
C GLY A 44 2.57 -3.81 -16.68
N PHE A 45 1.37 -3.30 -16.37
CA PHE A 45 1.16 -1.92 -15.99
C PHE A 45 1.46 -1.70 -14.50
N TYR A 46 2.30 -0.71 -14.20
CA TYR A 46 2.60 -0.28 -12.84
C TYR A 46 1.62 0.79 -12.37
N PHE A 47 0.88 0.51 -11.31
CA PHE A 47 -0.16 1.40 -10.79
C PHE A 47 0.36 2.66 -10.11
N GLY A 48 1.61 2.72 -9.73
CA GLY A 48 2.13 3.78 -8.88
C GLY A 48 2.16 3.37 -7.40
N GLU A 49 3.05 3.98 -6.64
CA GLU A 49 3.33 3.59 -5.24
C GLU A 49 2.15 3.83 -4.28
N GLU A 50 1.26 4.77 -4.60
CA GLU A 50 0.10 5.07 -3.75
C GLU A 50 -0.98 4.00 -3.81
N TYR A 51 -1.07 3.25 -4.91
CA TYR A 51 -2.09 2.21 -5.08
C TYR A 51 -1.87 0.99 -4.19
N THR A 52 -0.67 0.75 -3.70
CA THR A 52 -0.40 -0.39 -2.81
C THR A 52 -1.28 -0.32 -1.56
N LEU A 53 -1.31 0.81 -0.88
CA LEU A 53 -2.17 1.00 0.29
C LEU A 53 -3.66 0.96 -0.09
N VAL A 54 -4.02 1.62 -1.19
CA VAL A 54 -5.42 1.68 -1.66
C VAL A 54 -5.98 0.29 -1.92
N LEU A 55 -5.24 -0.55 -2.65
CA LEU A 55 -5.65 -1.93 -2.95
C LEU A 55 -5.73 -2.79 -1.69
N ALA A 56 -4.73 -2.68 -0.81
CA ALA A 56 -4.72 -3.42 0.45
C ALA A 56 -5.89 -3.00 1.35
N ALA A 57 -6.15 -1.71 1.46
CA ALA A 57 -7.26 -1.19 2.26
C ALA A 57 -8.61 -1.65 1.71
N HIS A 58 -8.79 -1.59 0.39
CA HIS A 58 -10.03 -2.04 -0.25
C HIS A 58 -10.34 -3.49 0.13
N ARG A 59 -9.34 -4.36 0.02
CA ARG A 59 -9.52 -5.78 0.35
C ARG A 59 -9.72 -6.00 1.84
N TRP A 60 -8.95 -5.30 2.69
CA TRP A 60 -9.03 -5.44 4.15
C TRP A 60 -10.38 -4.97 4.70
N LEU A 61 -10.85 -3.80 4.29
CA LEU A 61 -12.09 -3.21 4.77
C LEU A 61 -13.32 -4.00 4.34
N GLU A 62 -13.27 -4.72 3.24
CA GLU A 62 -14.33 -5.61 2.81
C GLU A 62 -14.63 -6.67 3.87
N ASP A 63 -13.60 -7.21 4.52
CA ASP A 63 -13.71 -8.23 5.57
C ASP A 63 -13.76 -7.63 6.99
N HIS A 64 -13.43 -6.35 7.16
CA HIS A 64 -13.30 -5.70 8.46
C HIS A 64 -13.99 -4.33 8.44
N PRO A 65 -15.33 -4.30 8.32
CA PRO A 65 -16.05 -3.03 8.13
C PRO A 65 -16.11 -2.13 9.36
N ASP A 66 -15.81 -2.65 10.56
CA ASP A 66 -15.89 -1.91 11.82
C ASP A 66 -14.54 -1.31 12.26
N THR A 67 -13.72 -0.92 11.30
CA THR A 67 -12.40 -0.34 11.57
C THR A 67 -12.24 1.03 10.93
N SER A 68 -11.07 1.61 11.09
CA SER A 68 -10.66 2.83 10.41
C SER A 68 -9.26 2.65 9.81
N VAL A 69 -8.86 3.60 8.98
CA VAL A 69 -7.58 3.57 8.28
C VAL A 69 -6.73 4.73 8.77
N ALA A 70 -5.44 4.51 8.98
CA ALA A 70 -4.50 5.57 9.29
C ALA A 70 -3.49 5.73 8.15
N THR A 71 -3.19 6.96 7.79
CA THR A 71 -2.20 7.31 6.79
C THR A 71 -1.53 8.64 7.15
N ASN A 72 -0.63 9.11 6.30
CA ASN A 72 0.02 10.41 6.51
C ASN A 72 -0.65 11.52 5.70
N LEU A 73 -0.20 12.76 5.92
CA LEU A 73 -0.71 13.94 5.23
C LEU A 73 -0.32 14.02 3.75
N SER A 74 0.71 13.29 3.34
CA SER A 74 1.20 13.29 1.95
C SER A 74 0.50 12.27 1.06
N THR A 75 -0.23 11.32 1.64
CA THR A 75 -0.94 10.29 0.87
C THR A 75 -2.13 10.91 0.14
N SER A 76 -2.36 10.48 -1.09
CA SER A 76 -3.47 10.97 -1.90
C SER A 76 -4.84 10.68 -1.27
N ARG A 77 -5.87 11.32 -1.79
CA ARG A 77 -7.25 11.13 -1.30
C ARG A 77 -7.90 9.82 -1.75
N MET A 78 -7.25 9.04 -2.58
CA MET A 78 -7.78 7.73 -2.98
C MET A 78 -8.10 6.86 -1.78
N ILE A 79 -7.26 6.91 -0.74
CA ILE A 79 -7.51 6.15 0.49
C ILE A 79 -8.76 6.62 1.22
N ASP A 80 -9.05 7.92 1.22
CA ASP A 80 -10.27 8.46 1.81
C ASP A 80 -11.51 7.96 1.07
N ASP A 81 -11.45 7.89 -0.26
CA ASP A 81 -12.56 7.40 -1.08
C ASP A 81 -12.85 5.92 -0.79
N VAL A 82 -11.81 5.12 -0.66
CA VAL A 82 -11.96 3.70 -0.29
C VAL A 82 -12.55 3.55 1.10
N ALA A 83 -12.02 4.27 2.09
CA ALA A 83 -12.54 4.22 3.46
C ALA A 83 -14.03 4.62 3.50
N LYS A 84 -14.39 5.67 2.77
CA LYS A 84 -15.76 6.14 2.69
C LYS A 84 -16.71 5.12 2.07
N GLU A 85 -16.25 4.36 1.06
CA GLU A 85 -17.03 3.29 0.44
C GLU A 85 -17.46 2.22 1.45
N TYR A 86 -16.66 1.99 2.48
CA TYR A 86 -16.94 1.03 3.56
C TYR A 86 -17.44 1.69 4.86
N ASP A 87 -17.83 2.96 4.80
CA ASP A 87 -18.24 3.76 5.96
C ASP A 87 -17.18 3.82 7.07
N CYS A 88 -15.92 3.83 6.68
CA CYS A 88 -14.79 3.89 7.59
C CYS A 88 -14.17 5.29 7.62
N THR A 89 -13.59 5.67 8.75
CA THR A 89 -12.91 6.95 8.91
C THR A 89 -11.43 6.82 8.52
N THR A 90 -10.89 7.85 7.89
CA THR A 90 -9.45 7.96 7.62
C THR A 90 -8.83 8.95 8.61
N TRP A 91 -7.82 8.49 9.35
CA TRP A 91 -7.04 9.30 10.28
C TRP A 91 -5.70 9.64 9.66
N ARG A 92 -5.31 10.91 9.72
CA ARG A 92 -4.05 11.36 9.13
C ARG A 92 -3.06 11.84 10.16
N SER A 93 -1.81 11.41 10.03
CA SER A 93 -0.68 11.81 10.88
C SER A 93 0.36 12.60 10.10
N ALA A 94 1.38 13.09 10.79
CA ALA A 94 2.58 13.56 10.14
C ALA A 94 3.24 12.43 9.34
N VAL A 95 4.04 12.78 8.34
CA VAL A 95 4.78 11.82 7.52
C VAL A 95 5.75 11.02 8.38
N GLY A 96 5.81 9.72 8.13
CA GLY A 96 6.68 8.79 8.83
C GLY A 96 5.91 7.59 9.36
N GLU A 97 6.46 6.40 9.15
CA GLU A 97 5.83 5.14 9.54
C GLU A 97 5.48 5.08 11.03
N ALA A 98 6.37 5.57 11.88
CA ALA A 98 6.14 5.61 13.33
C ALA A 98 4.95 6.49 13.68
N ASN A 99 4.77 7.61 13.00
CA ASN A 99 3.64 8.52 13.22
C ASN A 99 2.33 7.87 12.80
N VAL A 100 2.32 7.16 11.68
CA VAL A 100 1.14 6.40 11.24
C VAL A 100 0.81 5.29 12.21
N ALA A 101 1.80 4.52 12.67
CA ALA A 101 1.61 3.46 13.65
C ALA A 101 1.03 3.99 14.97
N ASN A 102 1.50 5.15 15.44
CA ASN A 102 0.97 5.79 16.64
C ASN A 102 -0.49 6.24 16.44
N ALA A 103 -0.82 6.80 15.28
CA ALA A 103 -2.21 7.16 14.97
C ALA A 103 -3.11 5.93 14.93
N MET A 104 -2.62 4.81 14.40
CA MET A 104 -3.36 3.54 14.41
C MET A 104 -3.66 3.07 15.82
N LYS A 105 -2.69 3.13 16.72
CA LYS A 105 -2.87 2.76 18.14
C LYS A 105 -3.85 3.67 18.83
N GLU A 106 -3.74 4.98 18.61
CA GLU A 106 -4.61 5.98 19.21
C GLU A 106 -6.07 5.82 18.78
N HIS A 107 -6.32 5.52 17.50
CA HIS A 107 -7.67 5.45 16.94
C HIS A 107 -8.18 4.01 16.71
N GLY A 108 -7.44 3.01 17.13
CA GLY A 108 -7.85 1.62 16.98
C GLY A 108 -7.93 1.13 15.54
N CYS A 109 -7.09 1.67 14.66
CA CYS A 109 -7.04 1.26 13.26
C CYS A 109 -6.41 -0.12 13.11
N THR A 110 -6.97 -0.96 12.26
CA THR A 110 -6.44 -2.29 11.97
C THR A 110 -5.64 -2.34 10.67
N ILE A 111 -5.66 -1.25 9.89
CA ILE A 111 -4.84 -1.07 8.71
C ILE A 111 -4.35 0.37 8.64
N GLY A 112 -3.14 0.55 8.17
CA GLY A 112 -2.56 1.85 7.89
C GLY A 112 -1.41 1.73 6.91
N GLY A 113 -0.83 2.85 6.57
CA GLY A 113 0.31 2.89 5.67
C GLY A 113 0.53 4.28 5.10
N GLU A 114 1.46 4.35 4.17
CA GLU A 114 1.81 5.58 3.49
C GLU A 114 1.73 5.40 1.97
N GLY A 115 1.54 6.48 1.24
CA GLY A 115 1.44 6.47 -0.22
C GLY A 115 2.75 6.14 -0.95
N ASN A 116 3.75 5.67 -0.24
CA ASN A 116 5.05 5.25 -0.76
C ASN A 116 5.19 3.73 -0.93
N GLY A 117 4.12 2.97 -0.75
CA GLY A 117 4.12 1.51 -0.83
C GLY A 117 4.22 0.79 0.51
N GLY A 118 4.27 1.52 1.62
CA GLY A 118 4.32 0.94 2.97
C GLY A 118 2.94 0.65 3.52
N ILE A 119 2.74 -0.56 4.06
CA ILE A 119 1.49 -1.00 4.68
C ILE A 119 1.77 -1.52 6.08
N ILE A 120 0.90 -1.18 7.02
CA ILE A 120 0.95 -1.65 8.40
C ILE A 120 -0.33 -2.44 8.70
N LEU A 121 -0.16 -3.71 9.02
CA LEU A 121 -1.24 -4.62 9.46
C LEU A 121 -0.86 -5.21 10.82
N PRO A 122 -1.34 -4.65 11.94
CA PRO A 122 -0.94 -5.09 13.28
C PRO A 122 -1.22 -6.55 13.59
N THR A 123 -2.24 -7.13 12.97
CA THR A 123 -2.56 -8.56 13.14
C THR A 123 -1.53 -9.47 12.48
N VAL A 124 -0.71 -8.92 11.60
CA VAL A 124 0.38 -9.64 10.92
C VAL A 124 1.72 -9.25 11.54
N CYS A 125 2.00 -7.96 11.56
CA CYS A 125 3.25 -7.41 12.10
C CYS A 125 3.13 -5.90 12.34
N TRP A 126 3.63 -5.43 13.46
CA TRP A 126 3.77 -3.98 13.70
C TRP A 126 5.04 -3.43 13.04
#